data_ef30d621b3ce0dcbbd891047e0cec159
#
_entry.id   ef30d621b3ce0dcbbd891047e0cec159
#
_cell.length_a   1.000
_cell.length_b   1.000
_cell.length_c   1.000
_cell.angle_alpha   90.00
_cell.angle_beta   90.00
_cell.angle_gamma   90.00
#
_symmetry.space_group_name_H-M   'P 1'
#
loop_
_entity.id
_entity.type
_entity.pdbx_description
1 polymer ?
#
loop_
_entity_poly.entity_id
_entity_poly.type
_entity_poly.pdbx_seq_one_letter_code
_entity_poly.pdbx_strand_id
1 'polypeptide(L)'
;CVLIFNFLVRKIFARLAVQLQNTENEWDDALLDAARKPLAWGVWVVGIAWVIGVVSHAFDADTLSFVESLRDTLLIFVVSWFLIRLVSVVVAMLARPGKRRDAWDKTTVEAIGKLFKAAVIITTILALMQHFGFSISGVLAFGGVGGIAIGFAAKDLLSNFFGGLMIYMDRQFSVGDWIRSPDKE
;
A
#
# COMPACT_ATOMS: atom_id res chain seq x y z
N CYS A 1 -16.78 -9.36 24.52
CA CYS A 1 -16.81 -9.46 23.03
C CYS A 1 -15.49 -9.05 22.40
N VAL A 2 -14.92 -7.85 22.66
CA VAL A 2 -13.66 -7.37 22.04
C VAL A 2 -12.46 -8.29 22.33
N LEU A 3 -12.32 -8.76 23.56
CA LEU A 3 -11.24 -9.69 23.94
C LEU A 3 -11.34 -11.05 23.20
N ILE A 4 -12.57 -11.56 23.04
CA ILE A 4 -12.81 -12.80 22.28
C ILE A 4 -12.50 -12.61 20.81
N PHE A 5 -12.91 -11.46 20.23
CA PHE A 5 -12.64 -11.13 18.84
C PHE A 5 -11.12 -10.93 18.58
N ASN A 6 -10.42 -10.25 19.48
CA ASN A 6 -8.96 -10.11 19.40
C ASN A 6 -8.25 -11.48 19.54
N PHE A 7 -8.74 -12.35 20.41
CA PHE A 7 -8.21 -13.71 20.54
C PHE A 7 -8.46 -14.54 19.28
N LEU A 8 -9.66 -14.45 18.69
CA LEU A 8 -9.99 -15.08 17.41
C LEU A 8 -9.11 -14.57 16.27
N VAL A 9 -8.95 -13.25 16.14
CA VAL A 9 -8.09 -12.65 15.13
C VAL A 9 -6.64 -13.12 15.30
N ARG A 10 -6.09 -13.09 16.52
CA ARG A 10 -4.75 -13.63 16.80
C ARG A 10 -4.63 -15.12 16.48
N LYS A 11 -5.65 -15.90 16.77
CA LYS A 11 -5.68 -17.36 16.49
C LYS A 11 -5.79 -17.64 14.98
N ILE A 12 -6.58 -16.84 14.25
CA ILE A 12 -6.67 -16.92 12.79
C ILE A 12 -5.32 -16.55 12.16
N PHE A 13 -4.69 -15.44 12.60
CA PHE A 13 -3.36 -15.06 12.13
C PHE A 13 -2.28 -16.10 12.45
N ALA A 14 -2.35 -16.71 13.63
CA ALA A 14 -1.43 -17.78 13.98
C ALA A 14 -1.62 -19.02 13.10
N ARG A 15 -2.87 -19.38 12.78
CA ARG A 15 -3.18 -20.49 11.85
C ARG A 15 -2.78 -20.17 10.42
N LEU A 16 -3.08 -18.96 9.93
CA LEU A 16 -2.65 -18.51 8.62
C LEU A 16 -1.12 -18.48 8.50
N ALA A 17 -0.42 -17.99 9.54
CA ALA A 17 1.04 -18.01 9.57
C ALA A 17 1.62 -19.43 9.49
N VAL A 18 1.01 -20.40 10.17
CA VAL A 18 1.44 -21.82 10.10
C VAL A 18 1.11 -22.44 8.73
N GLN A 19 -0.03 -22.11 8.14
CA GLN A 19 -0.40 -22.63 6.82
C GLN A 19 0.46 -22.04 5.70
N LEU A 20 0.84 -20.77 5.83
CA LEU A 20 1.64 -20.05 4.82
C LEU A 20 3.15 -20.31 4.97
N GLN A 21 3.64 -20.70 6.15
CA GLN A 21 5.01 -21.22 6.32
C GLN A 21 5.28 -22.50 5.51
N ASN A 22 4.24 -23.20 5.08
CA ASN A 22 4.36 -24.35 4.18
C ASN A 22 4.32 -23.98 2.70
N THR A 23 4.05 -22.72 2.35
CA THR A 23 4.14 -22.21 0.99
C THR A 23 5.53 -21.60 0.78
N GLU A 24 6.24 -22.01 -0.27
CA GLU A 24 7.56 -21.45 -0.67
C GLU A 24 7.45 -20.00 -1.19
N ASN A 25 6.34 -19.30 -0.89
CA ASN A 25 6.04 -17.98 -1.41
C ASN A 25 6.41 -16.88 -0.40
N GLU A 26 7.56 -16.26 -0.61
CA GLU A 26 8.06 -15.17 0.25
C GLU A 26 7.11 -13.95 0.35
N TRP A 27 6.17 -13.79 -0.61
CA TRP A 27 5.21 -12.69 -0.61
C TRP A 27 4.14 -12.82 0.47
N ASP A 28 3.72 -14.04 0.76
CA ASP A 28 2.71 -14.31 1.78
C ASP A 28 3.23 -13.98 3.17
N ASP A 29 4.49 -14.32 3.44
CA ASP A 29 5.18 -13.99 4.69
C ASP A 29 5.36 -12.48 4.86
N ALA A 30 5.70 -11.78 3.78
CA ALA A 30 5.85 -10.33 3.76
C ALA A 30 4.53 -9.62 4.09
N LEU A 31 3.43 -10.07 3.48
CA LEU A 31 2.09 -9.51 3.71
C LEU A 31 1.63 -9.75 5.15
N LEU A 32 1.83 -10.98 5.67
CA LEU A 32 1.47 -11.33 7.04
C LEU A 32 2.28 -10.54 8.08
N ASP A 33 3.59 -10.41 7.88
CA ASP A 33 4.41 -9.61 8.80
C ASP A 33 4.02 -8.15 8.76
N ALA A 34 3.75 -7.58 7.60
CA ALA A 34 3.27 -6.20 7.47
C ALA A 34 1.92 -6.00 8.16
N ALA A 35 0.98 -6.94 8.01
CA ALA A 35 -0.40 -6.83 8.47
C ALA A 35 -0.58 -7.09 9.98
N ARG A 36 0.23 -7.97 10.57
CA ARG A 36 0.03 -8.51 11.93
C ARG A 36 -0.13 -7.43 13.01
N LYS A 37 0.75 -6.44 13.04
CA LYS A 37 0.70 -5.37 14.05
C LYS A 37 -0.42 -4.35 13.78
N PRO A 38 -0.54 -3.77 12.57
CA PRO A 38 -1.60 -2.81 12.27
C PRO A 38 -3.00 -3.38 12.45
N LEU A 39 -3.24 -4.62 12.00
CA LEU A 39 -4.55 -5.26 12.15
C LEU A 39 -4.92 -5.50 13.62
N ALA A 40 -3.95 -5.89 14.45
CA ALA A 40 -4.21 -6.02 15.88
C ALA A 40 -4.65 -4.69 16.51
N TRP A 41 -4.04 -3.58 16.14
CA TRP A 41 -4.43 -2.25 16.57
C TRP A 41 -5.78 -1.82 15.99
N GLY A 42 -6.04 -2.09 14.70
CA GLY A 42 -7.32 -1.82 14.06
C GLY A 42 -8.49 -2.51 14.77
N VAL A 43 -8.31 -3.77 15.16
CA VAL A 43 -9.31 -4.53 15.95
C VAL A 43 -9.61 -3.86 17.29
N TRP A 44 -8.59 -3.36 17.98
CA TRP A 44 -8.78 -2.63 19.23
C TRP A 44 -9.54 -1.32 19.01
N VAL A 45 -9.18 -0.55 18.00
CA VAL A 45 -9.83 0.74 17.67
C VAL A 45 -11.31 0.51 17.35
N VAL A 46 -11.61 -0.43 16.45
CA VAL A 46 -13.00 -0.72 16.07
C VAL A 46 -13.76 -1.33 17.23
N GLY A 47 -13.14 -2.25 17.98
CA GLY A 47 -13.79 -2.92 19.09
C GLY A 47 -14.15 -1.98 20.25
N ILE A 48 -13.26 -1.05 20.60
CA ILE A 48 -13.54 -0.05 21.64
C ILE A 48 -14.64 0.90 21.17
N ALA A 49 -14.55 1.42 19.93
CA ALA A 49 -15.59 2.30 19.38
C ALA A 49 -16.95 1.61 19.32
N TRP A 50 -17.00 0.32 18.98
CA TRP A 50 -18.25 -0.45 18.98
C TRP A 50 -18.83 -0.61 20.39
N VAL A 51 -18.01 -0.89 21.41
CA VAL A 51 -18.48 -0.97 22.81
C VAL A 51 -19.04 0.36 23.28
N ILE A 52 -18.37 1.47 22.96
CA ILE A 52 -18.87 2.81 23.29
C ILE A 52 -20.20 3.06 22.55
N GLY A 53 -20.33 2.69 21.27
CA GLY A 53 -21.57 2.79 20.51
C GLY A 53 -22.73 1.98 21.09
N VAL A 54 -22.49 0.79 21.63
CA VAL A 54 -23.54 -0.03 22.28
C VAL A 54 -23.98 0.55 23.62
N VAL A 55 -23.04 1.19 24.34
CA VAL A 55 -23.34 1.85 25.64
C VAL A 55 -23.86 3.26 25.43
N SER A 56 -23.94 3.74 24.21
CA SER A 56 -24.25 5.12 23.82
C SER A 56 -25.64 5.60 24.24
N HIS A 57 -26.59 4.72 24.58
CA HIS A 57 -27.87 5.12 25.14
C HIS A 57 -27.73 5.90 26.46
N ALA A 58 -26.53 5.93 27.07
CA ALA A 58 -26.21 6.67 28.28
C ALA A 58 -25.37 7.93 28.01
N PHE A 59 -25.00 8.21 26.76
CA PHE A 59 -24.14 9.33 26.38
C PHE A 59 -24.88 10.34 25.50
N ASP A 60 -24.48 11.61 25.58
CA ASP A 60 -24.99 12.69 24.74
C ASP A 60 -24.52 12.55 23.29
N ALA A 61 -25.30 13.07 22.32
CA ALA A 61 -25.02 13.03 20.91
C ALA A 61 -23.62 13.60 20.53
N ASP A 62 -23.18 14.63 21.24
CA ASP A 62 -21.86 15.25 21.05
C ASP A 62 -20.70 14.30 21.39
N THR A 63 -20.87 13.54 22.49
CA THR A 63 -19.85 12.52 22.87
C THR A 63 -19.74 11.42 21.82
N LEU A 64 -20.85 11.02 21.21
CA LEU A 64 -20.87 10.00 20.18
C LEU A 64 -20.18 10.47 18.89
N SER A 65 -20.47 11.68 18.46
CA SER A 65 -19.84 12.28 17.27
C SER A 65 -18.32 12.40 17.43
N PHE A 66 -17.86 12.76 18.62
CA PHE A 66 -16.44 12.80 18.95
C PHE A 66 -15.78 11.41 18.87
N VAL A 67 -16.45 10.39 19.43
CA VAL A 67 -15.93 9.00 19.38
C VAL A 67 -15.87 8.47 17.96
N GLU A 68 -16.86 8.77 17.12
CA GLU A 68 -16.85 8.40 15.70
C GLU A 68 -15.71 9.08 14.95
N SER A 69 -15.51 10.38 15.15
CA SER A 69 -14.43 11.13 14.54
C SER A 69 -13.04 10.61 14.99
N LEU A 70 -12.90 10.28 16.27
CA LEU A 70 -11.69 9.72 16.82
C LEU A 70 -11.40 8.33 16.23
N ARG A 71 -12.41 7.45 16.14
CA ARG A 71 -12.31 6.12 15.50
C ARG A 71 -11.81 6.26 14.08
N ASP A 72 -12.43 7.12 13.28
CA ASP A 72 -12.10 7.27 11.87
C ASP A 72 -10.69 7.83 11.67
N THR A 73 -10.29 8.80 12.50
CA THR A 73 -8.91 9.30 12.55
C THR A 73 -7.91 8.18 12.86
N LEU A 74 -8.18 7.37 13.89
CA LEU A 74 -7.31 6.25 14.25
C LEU A 74 -7.25 5.17 13.17
N LEU A 75 -8.36 4.91 12.48
CA LEU A 75 -8.39 3.97 11.36
C LEU A 75 -7.54 4.47 10.19
N ILE A 76 -7.58 5.77 9.86
CA ILE A 76 -6.70 6.36 8.83
C ILE A 76 -5.23 6.12 9.21
N PHE A 77 -4.85 6.35 10.47
CA PHE A 77 -3.49 6.09 10.94
C PHE A 77 -3.10 4.61 10.87
N VAL A 78 -4.00 3.71 11.27
CA VAL A 78 -3.75 2.25 11.23
C VAL A 78 -3.54 1.77 9.80
N VAL A 79 -4.38 2.22 8.85
CA VAL A 79 -4.26 1.87 7.44
C VAL A 79 -2.96 2.43 6.84
N SER A 80 -2.65 3.69 7.14
CA SER A 80 -1.41 4.34 6.68
C SER A 80 -0.17 3.62 7.21
N TRP A 81 -0.17 3.26 8.49
CA TRP A 81 0.90 2.49 9.09
C TRP A 81 1.07 1.12 8.44
N PHE A 82 -0.05 0.44 8.16
CA PHE A 82 -0.03 -0.82 7.42
C PHE A 82 0.63 -0.66 6.05
N LEU A 83 0.22 0.35 5.27
CA LEU A 83 0.75 0.60 3.94
C LEU A 83 2.25 0.95 3.96
N ILE A 84 2.68 1.84 4.87
CA ILE A 84 4.10 2.19 5.03
C ILE A 84 4.93 0.96 5.42
N ARG A 85 4.40 0.12 6.32
CA ARG A 85 5.05 -1.11 6.74
C ARG A 85 5.12 -2.10 5.59
N LEU A 86 4.03 -2.28 4.83
CA LEU A 86 3.98 -3.14 3.66
C LEU A 86 5.06 -2.74 2.64
N VAL A 87 5.12 -1.46 2.28
CA VAL A 87 6.17 -0.94 1.38
C VAL A 87 7.55 -1.24 1.96
N SER A 88 7.76 -1.06 3.26
CA SER A 88 9.06 -1.31 3.89
C SER A 88 9.47 -2.79 3.83
N VAL A 89 8.52 -3.70 4.06
CA VAL A 89 8.77 -5.15 4.01
C VAL A 89 9.05 -5.59 2.58
N VAL A 90 8.26 -5.12 1.61
CA VAL A 90 8.46 -5.41 0.17
C VAL A 90 9.82 -4.92 -0.31
N VAL A 91 10.20 -3.68 0.03
CA VAL A 91 11.52 -3.12 -0.31
C VAL A 91 12.64 -3.97 0.32
N ALA A 92 12.51 -4.33 1.59
CA ALA A 92 13.52 -5.16 2.27
C ALA A 92 13.66 -6.56 1.64
N MET A 93 12.55 -7.12 1.16
CA MET A 93 12.51 -8.41 0.47
C MET A 93 13.19 -8.35 -0.91
N LEU A 94 12.83 -7.34 -1.72
CA LEU A 94 13.40 -7.15 -3.06
C LEU A 94 14.88 -6.73 -3.02
N ALA A 95 15.32 -6.03 -1.96
CA ALA A 95 16.71 -5.61 -1.78
C ALA A 95 17.62 -6.70 -1.20
N ARG A 96 17.07 -7.89 -0.81
CA ARG A 96 17.89 -8.99 -0.31
C ARG A 96 18.74 -9.57 -1.45
N PRO A 97 20.08 -9.73 -1.25
CA PRO A 97 20.90 -10.45 -2.20
C PRO A 97 20.51 -11.93 -2.15
N GLY A 98 19.70 -12.36 -3.08
CA GLY A 98 19.25 -13.74 -3.19
C GLY A 98 19.94 -14.49 -4.31
N LYS A 99 19.72 -15.82 -4.39
CA LYS A 99 20.24 -16.74 -5.42
C LYS A 99 19.79 -16.42 -6.87
N ARG A 100 18.93 -15.44 -7.08
CA ARG A 100 18.48 -15.01 -8.41
C ARG A 100 19.53 -14.10 -9.04
N ARG A 101 19.98 -14.47 -10.22
CA ARG A 101 20.93 -13.74 -11.08
C ARG A 101 20.46 -12.34 -11.49
N ASP A 102 19.17 -12.04 -11.28
CA ASP A 102 18.48 -10.79 -11.64
C ASP A 102 18.03 -10.02 -10.40
N ALA A 103 18.89 -9.93 -9.36
CA ALA A 103 18.58 -9.08 -8.22
C ALA A 103 18.48 -7.63 -8.70
N TRP A 104 17.32 -7.01 -8.46
CA TRP A 104 17.12 -5.58 -8.71
C TRP A 104 18.17 -4.78 -7.95
N ASP A 105 18.72 -3.76 -8.59
CA ASP A 105 19.66 -2.89 -7.90
C ASP A 105 19.02 -2.32 -6.63
N LYS A 106 19.70 -2.52 -5.51
CA LYS A 106 19.24 -2.10 -4.19
C LYS A 106 18.86 -0.62 -4.15
N THR A 107 19.65 0.22 -4.83
CA THR A 107 19.43 1.67 -4.90
C THR A 107 18.12 1.99 -5.60
N THR A 108 17.83 1.29 -6.69
CA THR A 108 16.57 1.45 -7.45
C THR A 108 15.36 1.03 -6.62
N VAL A 109 15.43 -0.13 -5.96
CA VAL A 109 14.34 -0.62 -5.10
C VAL A 109 14.08 0.33 -3.93
N GLU A 110 15.13 0.83 -3.28
CA GLU A 110 15.00 1.81 -2.19
C GLU A 110 14.43 3.13 -2.67
N ALA A 111 14.83 3.62 -3.86
CA ALA A 111 14.29 4.85 -4.44
C ALA A 111 12.79 4.73 -4.73
N ILE A 112 12.37 3.63 -5.38
CA ILE A 112 10.96 3.34 -5.65
C ILE A 112 10.19 3.24 -4.33
N GLY A 113 10.73 2.55 -3.34
CA GLY A 113 10.11 2.43 -2.02
C GLY A 113 9.90 3.77 -1.32
N LYS A 114 10.85 4.72 -1.45
CA LYS A 114 10.70 6.09 -0.92
C LYS A 114 9.56 6.84 -1.63
N LEU A 115 9.41 6.69 -2.94
CA LEU A 115 8.32 7.30 -3.69
C LEU A 115 6.95 6.75 -3.23
N PHE A 116 6.81 5.43 -3.07
CA PHE A 116 5.58 4.84 -2.56
C PHE A 116 5.26 5.30 -1.13
N LYS A 117 6.26 5.37 -0.24
CA LYS A 117 6.05 5.90 1.12
C LYS A 117 5.63 7.36 1.11
N ALA A 118 6.23 8.19 0.25
CA ALA A 118 5.84 9.58 0.09
C ALA A 118 4.38 9.70 -0.39
N ALA A 119 3.98 8.89 -1.37
CA ALA A 119 2.59 8.84 -1.84
C ALA A 119 1.62 8.47 -0.71
N VAL A 120 1.93 7.44 0.09
CA VAL A 120 1.10 7.06 1.26
C VAL A 120 1.01 8.20 2.27
N ILE A 121 2.11 8.87 2.59
CA ILE A 121 2.13 10.00 3.53
C ILE A 121 1.27 11.14 3.02
N ILE A 122 1.42 11.54 1.74
CA ILE A 122 0.61 12.60 1.13
C ILE A 122 -0.87 12.23 1.17
N THR A 123 -1.23 11.02 0.77
CA THR A 123 -2.62 10.54 0.80
C THR A 123 -3.18 10.54 2.23
N THR A 124 -2.38 10.15 3.21
CA THR A 124 -2.77 10.17 4.63
C THR A 124 -3.07 11.59 5.11
N ILE A 125 -2.20 12.54 4.77
CA ILE A 125 -2.39 13.96 5.13
C ILE A 125 -3.67 14.49 4.49
N LEU A 126 -3.90 14.22 3.20
CA LEU A 126 -5.12 14.64 2.50
C LEU A 126 -6.38 14.00 3.11
N ALA A 127 -6.34 12.71 3.45
CA ALA A 127 -7.45 12.02 4.09
C ALA A 127 -7.77 12.62 5.48
N LEU A 128 -6.76 12.94 6.28
CA LEU A 128 -6.95 13.61 7.57
C LEU A 128 -7.51 15.02 7.40
N MET A 129 -6.98 15.81 6.47
CA MET A 129 -7.51 17.15 6.18
C MET A 129 -9.00 17.07 5.80
N GLN A 130 -9.37 16.15 4.91
CA GLN A 130 -10.76 15.96 4.51
C GLN A 130 -11.64 15.51 5.67
N HIS A 131 -11.15 14.60 6.50
CA HIS A 131 -11.85 14.12 7.68
C HIS A 131 -12.14 15.24 8.68
N PHE A 132 -11.23 16.18 8.86
CA PHE A 132 -11.40 17.36 9.70
C PHE A 132 -12.17 18.52 9.03
N GLY A 133 -12.77 18.28 7.84
CA GLY A 133 -13.61 19.25 7.14
C GLY A 133 -12.84 20.28 6.30
N PHE A 134 -11.52 20.16 6.15
CA PHE A 134 -10.76 21.03 5.26
C PHE A 134 -11.04 20.68 3.79
N SER A 135 -11.26 21.69 2.96
CA SER A 135 -11.40 21.49 1.52
C SER A 135 -10.05 21.14 0.90
N ILE A 136 -9.97 19.94 0.34
CA ILE A 136 -8.78 19.46 -0.40
C ILE A 136 -8.85 19.76 -1.90
N SER A 137 -9.96 20.36 -2.38
CA SER A 137 -10.19 20.60 -3.81
C SER A 137 -9.08 21.40 -4.48
N GLY A 138 -8.58 22.45 -3.80
CA GLY A 138 -7.46 23.25 -4.29
C GLY A 138 -6.16 22.43 -4.40
N VAL A 139 -5.87 21.60 -3.41
CA VAL A 139 -4.68 20.73 -3.42
C VAL A 139 -4.77 19.70 -4.54
N LEU A 140 -5.96 19.10 -4.74
CA LEU A 140 -6.19 18.15 -5.82
C LEU A 140 -6.12 18.81 -7.21
N ALA A 141 -6.68 20.01 -7.37
CA ALA A 141 -6.58 20.75 -8.62
C ALA A 141 -5.12 21.09 -8.95
N PHE A 142 -4.36 21.59 -8.00
CA PHE A 142 -2.94 21.88 -8.17
C PHE A 142 -2.11 20.62 -8.42
N GLY A 143 -2.39 19.55 -7.68
CA GLY A 143 -1.78 18.24 -7.87
C GLY A 143 -2.10 17.63 -9.25
N GLY A 144 -3.31 17.87 -9.77
CA GLY A 144 -3.71 17.47 -11.12
C GLY A 144 -2.90 18.16 -12.20
N VAL A 145 -2.71 19.49 -12.11
CA VAL A 145 -1.85 20.26 -13.03
C VAL A 145 -0.40 19.78 -12.92
N GLY A 146 0.11 19.59 -11.70
CA GLY A 146 1.44 19.04 -11.46
C GLY A 146 1.60 17.62 -12.04
N GLY A 147 0.57 16.78 -11.91
CA GLY A 147 0.53 15.44 -12.49
C GLY A 147 0.60 15.43 -14.01
N ILE A 148 -0.11 16.38 -14.67
CA ILE A 148 -0.02 16.57 -16.12
C ILE A 148 1.40 16.96 -16.53
N ALA A 149 2.04 17.90 -15.82
CA ALA A 149 3.41 18.31 -16.10
C ALA A 149 4.40 17.13 -15.96
N ILE A 150 4.27 16.33 -14.90
CA ILE A 150 5.08 15.12 -14.70
C ILE A 150 4.80 14.09 -15.81
N GLY A 151 3.53 13.91 -16.20
CA GLY A 151 3.12 13.02 -17.29
C GLY A 151 3.77 13.41 -18.62
N PHE A 152 3.80 14.69 -18.95
CA PHE A 152 4.50 15.19 -20.15
C PHE A 152 6.02 14.97 -20.06
N ALA A 153 6.63 15.19 -18.90
CA ALA A 153 8.05 14.92 -18.70
C ALA A 153 8.40 13.43 -18.82
N ALA A 154 7.48 12.54 -18.44
CA ALA A 154 7.64 11.08 -18.51
C ALA A 154 7.16 10.47 -19.83
N LYS A 155 6.63 11.24 -20.78
CA LYS A 155 5.99 10.77 -22.02
C LYS A 155 6.86 9.79 -22.78
N ASP A 156 8.11 10.14 -23.03
CA ASP A 156 8.99 9.30 -23.84
C ASP A 156 9.39 8.00 -23.14
N LEU A 157 9.57 8.06 -21.81
CA LEU A 157 9.79 6.87 -20.99
C LEU A 157 8.59 5.91 -21.06
N LEU A 158 7.38 6.43 -20.93
CA LEU A 158 6.14 5.64 -21.03
C LEU A 158 5.96 5.09 -22.45
N SER A 159 6.22 5.88 -23.49
CA SER A 159 6.15 5.43 -24.87
C SER A 159 7.08 4.26 -25.15
N ASN A 160 8.34 4.34 -24.71
CA ASN A 160 9.31 3.26 -24.86
C ASN A 160 8.92 2.02 -24.07
N PHE A 161 8.40 2.21 -22.84
CA PHE A 161 7.93 1.09 -22.02
C PHE A 161 6.76 0.36 -22.68
N PHE A 162 5.74 1.09 -23.13
CA PHE A 162 4.59 0.49 -23.82
C PHE A 162 4.96 -0.11 -25.17
N GLY A 163 5.87 0.53 -25.91
CA GLY A 163 6.40 -0.04 -27.15
C GLY A 163 7.09 -1.39 -26.93
N GLY A 164 7.96 -1.48 -25.93
CA GLY A 164 8.60 -2.74 -25.55
C GLY A 164 7.61 -3.80 -25.04
N LEU A 165 6.62 -3.39 -24.22
CA LEU A 165 5.56 -4.27 -23.74
C LEU A 165 4.73 -4.83 -24.89
N MET A 166 4.39 -4.00 -25.89
CA MET A 166 3.61 -4.41 -27.05
C MET A 166 4.37 -5.45 -27.91
N ILE A 167 5.66 -5.23 -28.14
CA ILE A 167 6.53 -6.21 -28.81
C ILE A 167 6.54 -7.56 -28.07
N TYR A 168 6.63 -7.50 -26.74
CA TYR A 168 6.62 -8.70 -25.89
C TYR A 168 5.27 -9.44 -25.92
N MET A 169 4.15 -8.71 -25.94
CA MET A 169 2.81 -9.29 -25.95
C MET A 169 2.47 -9.87 -27.34
N ASP A 170 2.76 -9.15 -28.40
CA ASP A 170 2.46 -9.56 -29.79
C ASP A 170 3.40 -10.65 -30.31
N ARG A 171 4.52 -10.89 -29.60
CA ARG A 171 5.53 -11.91 -29.97
C ARG A 171 5.95 -11.84 -31.45
N GLN A 172 6.07 -10.61 -31.99
CA GLN A 172 6.47 -10.41 -33.39
C GLN A 172 7.86 -10.99 -33.68
N PHE A 173 8.74 -11.03 -32.68
CA PHE A 173 10.03 -11.69 -32.69
C PHE A 173 10.40 -12.22 -31.31
N SER A 174 11.18 -13.28 -31.29
CA SER A 174 11.64 -13.94 -30.06
C SER A 174 13.15 -13.82 -29.91
N VAL A 175 13.64 -14.01 -28.70
CA VAL A 175 15.09 -14.04 -28.44
C VAL A 175 15.71 -15.18 -29.26
N GLY A 176 16.62 -14.84 -30.17
CA GLY A 176 17.26 -15.77 -31.11
C GLY A 176 16.82 -15.59 -32.57
N ASP A 177 15.78 -14.78 -32.83
CA ASP A 177 15.36 -14.51 -34.21
C ASP A 177 16.30 -13.51 -34.89
N TRP A 178 16.57 -13.74 -36.15
CA TRP A 178 17.28 -12.79 -37.00
C TRP A 178 16.30 -11.74 -37.51
N ILE A 179 16.48 -10.52 -37.07
CA ILE A 179 15.66 -9.37 -37.51
C ILE A 179 16.49 -8.45 -38.40
N ARG A 180 15.88 -7.93 -39.47
CA ARG A 180 16.49 -6.93 -40.34
C ARG A 180 15.83 -5.59 -40.09
N SER A 181 16.58 -4.58 -39.63
CA SER A 181 16.13 -3.21 -39.54
C SER A 181 16.29 -2.51 -40.89
N PRO A 182 15.28 -1.77 -41.38
CA PRO A 182 15.39 -1.03 -42.62
C PRO A 182 16.44 0.11 -42.57
N ASP A 183 16.80 0.56 -41.40
CA ASP A 183 17.70 1.73 -41.17
C ASP A 183 19.15 1.36 -40.91
N LYS A 184 19.53 0.10 -40.99
CA LYS A 184 20.92 -0.34 -40.88
C LYS A 184 21.26 -1.35 -41.98
N GLU A 185 22.10 -0.92 -42.89
CA GLU A 185 22.86 -1.77 -43.79
C GLU A 185 23.79 -2.69 -42.98
#